data_52fbba601329381aa25cb747d96fcc0a
#
_entry.id   52fbba601329381aa25cb747d96fcc0a
#
_cell.length_a   1.000
_cell.length_b   1.000
_cell.length_c   1.000
_cell.angle_alpha   90.00
_cell.angle_beta   90.00
_cell.angle_gamma   90.00
#
_symmetry.space_group_name_H-M   'P 1'
#
loop_
_entity.id
_entity.type
_entity.pdbx_description
1 polymer ?
#
loop_
_entity_poly.entity_id
_entity_poly.type
_entity_poly.pdbx_seq_one_letter_code
_entity_poly.pdbx_strand_id
1 'polypeptide(L)'
;TILYYLNTFQKSMLLIQKHLRAGDFEISVFRSPGKGVPIMMELQADSGVQEEQSIFPVANRKYKDTIFRMLFSDKKNLLSLYNALNGKNYSDCDQLEIVTLENAIYMSMKNDLAFILDLALFLWEHQSTYNPNIPLRDLMYIAKEYEKYIKEKGISLYSNRQQKIPAPQFIVFYNGNRKIGERMEHRLSDAYETSNGEPALELKVLVININEGYNQKLMESCQILKEYAQYVSKVRTYKKTLSLNEAVEKAVEECIREGILREFL
;
A
#
# COMPACT_ATOMS: atom_id res chain seq x y z
N THR A 1 -0.25 -1.51 17.93
CA THR A 1 -1.56 -1.81 17.31
C THR A 1 -1.53 -3.16 16.59
N ILE A 2 -0.43 -3.53 15.94
CA ILE A 2 -0.24 -4.86 15.30
C ILE A 2 -0.13 -5.96 16.36
N LEU A 3 0.56 -5.72 17.45
CA LEU A 3 0.59 -6.62 18.63
C LEU A 3 -0.82 -6.84 19.21
N TYR A 4 -1.70 -5.85 19.14
CA TYR A 4 -3.09 -6.00 19.57
C TYR A 4 -3.89 -6.92 18.64
N TYR A 5 -3.72 -6.79 17.32
CA TYR A 5 -4.34 -7.68 16.32
C TYR A 5 -3.74 -9.08 16.35
N LEU A 6 -2.43 -9.23 16.52
CA LEU A 6 -1.75 -10.52 16.70
C LEU A 6 -2.17 -11.20 18.01
N ASN A 7 -2.29 -10.45 19.12
CA ASN A 7 -2.75 -10.97 20.40
C ASN A 7 -4.24 -11.36 20.37
N THR A 8 -5.08 -10.60 19.64
CA THR A 8 -6.50 -10.94 19.48
C THR A 8 -6.66 -12.17 18.59
N PHE A 9 -5.85 -12.27 17.54
CA PHE A 9 -5.83 -13.44 16.63
C PHE A 9 -5.24 -14.67 17.34
N GLN A 10 -4.17 -14.55 18.11
CA GLN A 10 -3.62 -15.63 18.94
C GLN A 10 -4.61 -16.11 20.02
N LYS A 11 -5.33 -15.20 20.67
CA LYS A 11 -6.40 -15.58 21.63
C LYS A 11 -7.56 -16.31 20.95
N SER A 12 -7.96 -15.89 19.75
CA SER A 12 -8.99 -16.59 18.96
C SER A 12 -8.53 -17.96 18.50
N MET A 13 -7.27 -18.10 18.07
CA MET A 13 -6.66 -19.39 17.69
C MET A 13 -6.47 -20.34 18.89
N LEU A 14 -6.10 -19.82 20.08
CA LEU A 14 -6.02 -20.63 21.30
C LEU A 14 -7.40 -21.14 21.76
N LEU A 15 -8.45 -20.35 21.56
CA LEU A 15 -9.84 -20.76 21.83
C LEU A 15 -10.27 -21.88 20.87
N ILE A 16 -9.96 -21.74 19.57
CA ILE A 16 -10.24 -22.77 18.56
C ILE A 16 -9.47 -24.07 18.86
N GLN A 17 -8.18 -23.98 19.23
CA GLN A 17 -7.38 -25.15 19.60
C GLN A 17 -7.86 -25.84 20.89
N LYS A 18 -8.38 -25.10 21.88
CA LYS A 18 -8.98 -25.68 23.08
C LYS A 18 -10.28 -26.45 22.76
N HIS A 19 -11.10 -25.98 21.85
CA HIS A 19 -12.32 -26.66 21.41
C HIS A 19 -12.04 -27.88 20.53
N LEU A 20 -11.00 -27.83 19.68
CA LEU A 20 -10.58 -28.99 18.88
C LEU A 20 -10.00 -30.15 19.70
N ARG A 21 -9.41 -29.88 20.88
CA ARG A 21 -8.90 -30.94 21.78
C ARG A 21 -9.97 -31.62 22.63
N ALA A 22 -11.18 -31.06 22.70
CA ALA A 22 -12.28 -31.59 23.52
C ALA A 22 -13.22 -32.55 22.79
N GLY A 23 -13.03 -32.81 21.49
CA GLY A 23 -13.75 -33.88 20.78
C GLY A 23 -15.24 -33.64 20.55
N ASP A 24 -15.80 -32.51 20.91
CA ASP A 24 -17.20 -32.17 20.74
C ASP A 24 -17.40 -31.24 19.54
N PHE A 25 -17.94 -31.82 18.45
CA PHE A 25 -18.33 -31.05 17.26
C PHE A 25 -19.73 -30.48 17.47
N GLU A 26 -19.84 -29.25 17.97
CA GLU A 26 -21.01 -28.41 17.80
C GLU A 26 -20.62 -27.12 17.10
N ILE A 27 -21.08 -26.97 15.85
CA ILE A 27 -20.83 -25.74 15.07
C ILE A 27 -21.92 -24.75 15.46
N SER A 28 -21.57 -23.78 16.34
CA SER A 28 -22.43 -22.62 16.58
C SER A 28 -22.10 -21.51 15.57
N VAL A 29 -23.06 -21.29 14.66
CA VAL A 29 -23.01 -20.21 13.67
C VAL A 29 -23.32 -18.88 14.36
N PHE A 30 -22.32 -18.02 14.51
CA PHE A 30 -22.57 -16.63 14.94
C PHE A 30 -23.17 -15.83 13.78
N ARG A 31 -24.44 -15.43 13.92
CA ARG A 31 -25.07 -14.46 13.04
C ARG A 31 -24.63 -13.05 13.43
N SER A 32 -23.96 -12.36 12.51
CA SER A 32 -23.82 -10.90 12.57
C SER A 32 -25.18 -10.27 12.21
N PRO A 33 -25.66 -9.22 12.89
CA PRO A 33 -26.92 -8.57 12.55
C PRO A 33 -26.74 -7.67 11.33
N GLY A 34 -27.23 -8.11 10.17
CA GLY A 34 -27.33 -7.28 8.97
C GLY A 34 -26.95 -7.99 7.69
N LYS A 35 -27.98 -8.56 7.04
CA LYS A 35 -28.05 -9.06 5.64
C LYS A 35 -27.35 -10.38 5.31
N GLY A 36 -28.23 -11.36 5.06
CA GLY A 36 -27.90 -12.74 4.80
C GLY A 36 -27.27 -13.04 3.45
N VAL A 37 -26.21 -13.83 3.52
CA VAL A 37 -25.89 -14.91 2.57
C VAL A 37 -25.18 -15.98 3.41
N PRO A 38 -25.61 -17.27 3.38
CA PRO A 38 -24.90 -18.33 4.08
C PRO A 38 -23.69 -18.79 3.25
N ILE A 39 -22.51 -18.73 3.83
CA ILE A 39 -21.34 -19.40 3.28
C ILE A 39 -21.36 -20.82 3.85
N MET A 40 -21.71 -21.81 3.03
CA MET A 40 -21.47 -23.22 3.34
C MET A 40 -19.98 -23.51 3.08
N MET A 41 -19.25 -23.91 4.11
CA MET A 41 -17.99 -24.62 3.99
C MET A 41 -18.25 -26.10 4.26
N GLU A 42 -18.16 -26.90 3.22
CA GLU A 42 -18.13 -28.35 3.31
C GLU A 42 -16.72 -28.80 3.63
N LEU A 43 -16.49 -29.35 4.83
CA LEU A 43 -15.25 -30.00 5.20
C LEU A 43 -15.38 -31.49 4.92
N GLN A 44 -14.76 -31.98 3.83
CA GLN A 44 -14.52 -33.41 3.64
C GLN A 44 -13.31 -33.83 4.49
N ALA A 45 -13.53 -34.78 5.37
CA ALA A 45 -12.46 -35.44 6.09
C ALA A 45 -11.80 -36.47 5.16
N ASP A 46 -10.56 -36.24 4.78
CA ASP A 46 -9.72 -37.26 4.17
C ASP A 46 -8.58 -37.64 5.13
N SER A 47 -8.39 -38.94 5.23
CA SER A 47 -7.56 -39.63 6.19
C SER A 47 -6.09 -39.64 5.74
N GLY A 48 -5.24 -39.15 6.61
CA GLY A 48 -3.82 -39.58 6.73
C GLY A 48 -2.80 -38.79 5.94
N VAL A 49 -2.17 -37.89 6.63
CA VAL A 49 -0.73 -37.65 6.80
C VAL A 49 -0.60 -36.35 7.65
N GLN A 50 0.01 -36.45 8.81
CA GLN A 50 0.32 -35.26 9.64
C GLN A 50 1.48 -34.51 9.00
N GLU A 51 1.19 -33.53 8.14
CA GLU A 51 2.12 -32.42 7.91
C GLU A 51 1.97 -31.43 9.08
N GLU A 52 3.06 -31.14 9.76
CA GLU A 52 3.15 -30.03 10.69
C GLU A 52 2.76 -28.73 9.94
N GLN A 53 1.50 -28.31 10.10
CA GLN A 53 1.05 -27.04 9.55
C GLN A 53 1.79 -25.91 10.28
N SER A 54 2.58 -25.15 9.54
CA SER A 54 3.26 -23.95 10.03
C SER A 54 2.25 -23.01 10.70
N ILE A 55 2.55 -22.58 11.91
CA ILE A 55 1.71 -21.72 12.76
C ILE A 55 1.61 -20.29 12.19
N PHE A 56 2.29 -20.00 11.11
CA PHE A 56 2.40 -18.66 10.52
C PHE A 56 1.36 -18.46 9.39
N PRO A 57 0.71 -17.26 9.35
CA PRO A 57 -0.21 -16.92 8.27
C PRO A 57 0.51 -16.95 6.91
N VAL A 58 -0.16 -17.48 5.89
CA VAL A 58 0.38 -17.56 4.52
C VAL A 58 0.74 -16.16 4.03
N ALA A 59 2.00 -15.95 3.66
CA ALA A 59 2.47 -14.65 3.18
C ALA A 59 1.72 -14.23 1.91
N ASN A 60 1.09 -13.07 1.96
CA ASN A 60 0.35 -12.51 0.84
C ASN A 60 1.33 -12.15 -0.31
N ARG A 61 1.03 -12.56 -1.54
CA ARG A 61 1.82 -12.18 -2.74
C ARG A 61 1.97 -10.66 -2.91
N LYS A 62 1.05 -9.89 -2.33
CA LYS A 62 1.07 -8.41 -2.31
C LYS A 62 1.76 -7.83 -1.05
N TYR A 63 2.56 -8.61 -0.33
CA TYR A 63 3.19 -8.20 0.93
C TYR A 63 3.91 -6.84 0.84
N LYS A 64 4.54 -6.54 -0.28
CA LYS A 64 5.25 -5.27 -0.49
C LYS A 64 4.31 -4.08 -0.46
N ASP A 65 3.23 -4.14 -1.25
CA ASP A 65 2.23 -3.07 -1.32
C ASP A 65 1.57 -2.88 0.04
N THR A 66 1.24 -4.00 0.71
CA THR A 66 0.62 -3.98 2.04
C THR A 66 1.53 -3.31 3.06
N ILE A 67 2.80 -3.72 3.14
CA ILE A 67 3.76 -3.16 4.10
C ILE A 67 4.03 -1.68 3.79
N PHE A 68 4.24 -1.32 2.52
CA PHE A 68 4.43 0.08 2.12
C PHE A 68 3.26 0.95 2.58
N ARG A 69 2.02 0.53 2.29
CA ARG A 69 0.83 1.25 2.71
C ARG A 69 0.72 1.36 4.23
N MET A 70 0.98 0.29 4.97
CA MET A 70 0.93 0.31 6.43
C MET A 70 1.96 1.27 7.01
N LEU A 71 3.20 1.26 6.51
CA LEU A 71 4.27 2.16 6.96
C LEU A 71 3.91 3.64 6.71
N PHE A 72 3.42 3.96 5.52
CA PHE A 72 3.16 5.34 5.12
C PHE A 72 1.72 5.81 5.35
N SER A 73 0.84 4.96 5.90
CA SER A 73 -0.42 5.41 6.51
C SER A 73 -0.20 6.08 7.87
N ASP A 74 0.95 5.88 8.50
CA ASP A 74 1.37 6.68 9.65
C ASP A 74 1.79 8.09 9.18
N LYS A 75 1.16 9.12 9.76
CA LYS A 75 1.38 10.51 9.36
C LYS A 75 2.83 10.99 9.55
N LYS A 76 3.54 10.48 10.56
CA LYS A 76 4.94 10.86 10.81
C LYS A 76 5.85 10.29 9.73
N ASN A 77 5.65 9.02 9.38
CA ASN A 77 6.39 8.38 8.30
C ASN A 77 6.10 9.03 6.96
N LEU A 78 4.81 9.35 6.70
CA LEU A 78 4.38 10.06 5.50
C LEU A 78 5.04 11.44 5.38
N LEU A 79 5.03 12.21 6.47
CA LEU A 79 5.66 13.53 6.51
C LEU A 79 7.18 13.44 6.32
N SER A 80 7.83 12.43 6.91
CA SER A 80 9.26 12.18 6.72
C SER A 80 9.59 11.94 5.24
N LEU A 81 8.80 11.09 4.56
CA LEU A 81 8.98 10.83 3.14
C LEU A 81 8.69 12.07 2.28
N TYR A 82 7.64 12.83 2.61
CA TYR A 82 7.34 14.10 1.95
C TYR A 82 8.50 15.09 2.06
N ASN A 83 9.04 15.26 3.27
CA ASN A 83 10.17 16.14 3.53
C ASN A 83 11.41 15.74 2.71
N ALA A 84 11.72 14.45 2.70
CA ALA A 84 12.86 13.90 1.96
C ALA A 84 12.73 14.10 0.44
N LEU A 85 11.52 13.97 -0.11
CA LEU A 85 11.25 14.17 -1.55
C LEU A 85 11.35 15.63 -1.98
N ASN A 86 10.88 16.54 -1.13
CA ASN A 86 10.70 17.96 -1.48
C ASN A 86 11.76 18.88 -0.86
N GLY A 87 12.72 18.32 -0.10
CA GLY A 87 13.74 19.12 0.60
C GLY A 87 13.12 20.07 1.63
N LYS A 88 12.04 19.63 2.29
CA LYS A 88 11.32 20.40 3.30
C LYS A 88 11.62 19.84 4.71
N ASN A 89 11.22 20.58 5.73
CA ASN A 89 11.42 20.23 7.15
C ASN A 89 10.16 20.50 7.96
N TYR A 90 9.00 20.03 7.49
CA TYR A 90 7.78 20.10 8.28
C TYR A 90 7.89 19.17 9.49
N SER A 91 7.48 19.67 10.66
CA SER A 91 7.48 18.90 11.92
C SER A 91 6.08 18.56 12.41
N ASP A 92 5.07 19.29 11.96
CA ASP A 92 3.67 19.11 12.34
C ASP A 92 2.95 18.21 11.35
N CYS A 93 2.71 16.97 11.76
CA CYS A 93 1.99 15.99 10.94
C CYS A 93 0.46 16.19 10.94
N ASP A 94 -0.08 17.07 11.78
CA ASP A 94 -1.53 17.36 11.79
C ASP A 94 -1.94 18.20 10.58
N GLN A 95 -0.99 18.86 9.92
CA GLN A 95 -1.22 19.56 8.65
C GLN A 95 -1.52 18.60 7.47
N LEU A 96 -1.24 17.30 7.63
CA LEU A 96 -1.56 16.29 6.64
C LEU A 96 -3.05 15.91 6.71
N GLU A 97 -3.77 16.14 5.62
CA GLU A 97 -5.14 15.64 5.44
C GLU A 97 -5.10 14.40 4.52
N ILE A 98 -5.35 13.21 5.09
CA ILE A 98 -5.41 11.96 4.32
C ILE A 98 -6.78 11.86 3.66
N VAL A 99 -6.81 11.75 2.33
CA VAL A 99 -8.03 11.72 1.51
C VAL A 99 -8.18 10.45 0.66
N THR A 100 -7.40 9.43 0.97
CA THR A 100 -7.35 8.17 0.21
C THR A 100 -8.74 7.60 -0.10
N LEU A 101 -8.98 7.21 -1.35
CA LEU A 101 -10.21 6.56 -1.77
C LEU A 101 -10.27 5.11 -1.24
N GLU A 102 -11.11 4.89 -0.23
CA GLU A 102 -11.47 3.55 0.23
C GLU A 102 -12.68 3.06 -0.56
N ASN A 103 -12.52 1.96 -1.32
CA ASN A 103 -13.62 1.25 -2.00
C ASN A 103 -14.43 2.05 -3.04
N ALA A 104 -13.87 2.30 -4.19
CA ALA A 104 -14.68 2.60 -5.37
C ALA A 104 -15.43 1.32 -5.81
N ILE A 105 -16.71 1.21 -5.47
CA ILE A 105 -17.58 0.02 -5.63
C ILE A 105 -17.66 -0.48 -7.08
N TYR A 106 -17.40 0.38 -8.08
CA TYR A 106 -17.68 0.06 -9.48
C TYR A 106 -16.48 -0.29 -10.36
N MET A 107 -15.22 -0.07 -9.96
CA MET A 107 -14.08 -0.29 -10.85
C MET A 107 -12.84 -0.93 -10.20
N SER A 108 -12.91 -1.45 -8.98
CA SER A 108 -11.74 -1.99 -8.25
C SER A 108 -10.54 -1.03 -8.20
N MET A 109 -10.77 0.26 -8.39
CA MET A 109 -9.74 1.28 -8.40
C MET A 109 -9.47 1.75 -6.97
N LYS A 110 -8.26 1.50 -6.52
CA LYS A 110 -7.70 2.03 -5.27
C LYS A 110 -6.44 2.80 -5.62
N ASN A 111 -6.28 3.98 -5.05
CA ASN A 111 -4.95 4.55 -4.89
C ASN A 111 -4.35 4.03 -3.58
N ASP A 112 -3.03 3.89 -3.51
CA ASP A 112 -2.38 3.40 -2.29
C ASP A 112 -2.44 4.45 -1.19
N LEU A 113 -2.17 5.71 -1.53
CA LEU A 113 -2.16 6.82 -0.60
C LEU A 113 -2.46 8.14 -1.30
N ALA A 114 -3.49 8.87 -0.83
CA ALA A 114 -3.76 10.23 -1.24
C ALA A 114 -3.84 11.15 -0.02
N PHE A 115 -3.21 12.31 -0.10
CA PHE A 115 -3.22 13.29 0.99
C PHE A 115 -3.06 14.71 0.48
N ILE A 116 -3.51 15.68 1.27
CA ILE A 116 -3.36 17.12 1.02
C ILE A 116 -2.35 17.67 2.02
N LEU A 117 -1.41 18.45 1.50
CA LEU A 117 -0.48 19.25 2.28
C LEU A 117 -0.12 20.51 1.48
N ASP A 118 -0.08 21.67 2.14
CA ASP A 118 0.26 22.96 1.50
C ASP A 118 -0.54 23.28 0.23
N LEU A 119 -1.84 23.00 0.22
CA LEU A 119 -2.72 23.20 -0.94
C LEU A 119 -2.34 22.37 -2.18
N ALA A 120 -1.55 21.34 -2.01
CA ALA A 120 -1.27 20.34 -3.04
C ALA A 120 -1.89 18.99 -2.66
N LEU A 121 -2.40 18.28 -3.66
CA LEU A 121 -2.96 16.94 -3.52
C LEU A 121 -1.94 15.93 -4.06
N PHE A 122 -1.49 15.02 -3.21
CA PHE A 122 -0.51 14.01 -3.57
C PHE A 122 -1.21 12.67 -3.76
N LEU A 123 -0.94 12.02 -4.90
CA LEU A 123 -1.31 10.64 -5.17
C LEU A 123 -0.02 9.82 -5.26
N TRP A 124 0.21 9.00 -4.25
CA TRP A 124 1.37 8.13 -4.15
C TRP A 124 0.96 6.69 -4.30
N GLU A 125 1.61 5.99 -5.23
CA GLU A 125 1.38 4.57 -5.47
C GLU A 125 2.67 3.78 -5.28
N HIS A 126 2.56 2.58 -4.70
CA HIS A 126 3.64 1.60 -4.68
C HIS A 126 3.44 0.59 -5.81
N GLN A 127 4.49 0.32 -6.60
CA GLN A 127 4.41 -0.64 -7.70
C GLN A 127 5.54 -1.66 -7.71
N SER A 128 5.18 -2.93 -7.65
CA SER A 128 6.09 -4.07 -7.84
C SER A 128 6.24 -4.47 -9.30
N THR A 129 5.38 -4.00 -10.18
CA THR A 129 5.40 -4.30 -11.61
C THR A 129 5.41 -3.00 -12.39
N TYR A 130 6.28 -2.91 -13.39
CA TYR A 130 6.32 -1.77 -14.31
C TYR A 130 5.01 -1.67 -15.08
N ASN A 131 4.36 -0.52 -15.04
CA ASN A 131 3.12 -0.26 -15.76
C ASN A 131 3.14 1.13 -16.40
N PRO A 132 3.23 1.21 -17.74
CA PRO A 132 3.24 2.50 -18.46
C PRO A 132 1.89 3.22 -18.48
N ASN A 133 0.79 2.51 -18.12
CA ASN A 133 -0.57 3.08 -18.13
C ASN A 133 -0.91 3.85 -16.85
N ILE A 134 0.07 4.13 -15.99
CA ILE A 134 -0.16 4.86 -14.74
C ILE A 134 -0.76 6.24 -14.97
N PRO A 135 -0.30 7.07 -15.92
CA PRO A 135 -0.91 8.39 -16.13
C PRO A 135 -2.41 8.31 -16.45
N LEU A 136 -2.83 7.31 -17.21
CA LEU A 136 -4.26 7.11 -17.52
C LEU A 136 -5.05 6.68 -16.27
N ARG A 137 -4.47 5.85 -15.40
CA ARG A 137 -5.10 5.46 -14.13
C ARG A 137 -5.20 6.64 -13.18
N ASP A 138 -4.11 7.41 -13.05
CA ASP A 138 -4.05 8.58 -12.17
C ASP A 138 -5.02 9.67 -12.61
N LEU A 139 -5.26 9.82 -13.92
CA LEU A 139 -6.31 10.70 -14.42
C LEU A 139 -7.70 10.32 -13.85
N MET A 140 -8.00 9.02 -13.81
CA MET A 140 -9.27 8.55 -13.25
C MET A 140 -9.34 8.71 -11.72
N TYR A 141 -8.20 8.56 -11.05
CA TYR A 141 -8.13 8.76 -9.61
C TYR A 141 -8.29 10.23 -9.24
N ILE A 142 -7.54 11.13 -9.88
CA ILE A 142 -7.61 12.55 -9.55
C ILE A 142 -8.99 13.14 -9.86
N ALA A 143 -9.66 12.70 -10.92
CA ALA A 143 -11.01 13.14 -11.22
C ALA A 143 -11.98 12.83 -10.07
N LYS A 144 -11.88 11.63 -9.48
CA LYS A 144 -12.71 11.22 -8.33
C LYS A 144 -12.35 11.96 -7.05
N GLU A 145 -11.05 12.16 -6.79
CA GLU A 145 -10.61 12.94 -5.63
C GLU A 145 -11.11 14.38 -5.71
N TYR A 146 -11.05 14.99 -6.88
CA TYR A 146 -11.61 16.33 -7.08
C TYR A 146 -13.13 16.37 -6.97
N GLU A 147 -13.85 15.36 -7.49
CA GLU A 147 -15.30 15.27 -7.31
C GLU A 147 -15.67 15.24 -5.83
N LYS A 148 -14.98 14.42 -5.04
CA LYS A 148 -15.15 14.33 -3.59
C LYS A 148 -14.82 15.67 -2.91
N TYR A 149 -13.65 16.24 -3.19
CA TYR A 149 -13.19 17.51 -2.65
C TYR A 149 -14.17 18.66 -2.93
N ILE A 150 -14.61 18.79 -4.19
CA ILE A 150 -15.58 19.81 -4.61
C ILE A 150 -16.89 19.69 -3.84
N LYS A 151 -17.38 18.45 -3.67
CA LYS A 151 -18.61 18.18 -2.90
C LYS A 151 -18.44 18.53 -1.41
N GLU A 152 -17.36 18.09 -0.78
CA GLU A 152 -17.11 18.33 0.64
C GLU A 152 -16.89 19.82 0.97
N LYS A 153 -16.21 20.55 0.07
CA LYS A 153 -15.99 22.00 0.24
C LYS A 153 -17.15 22.87 -0.26
N GLY A 154 -18.21 22.27 -0.81
CA GLY A 154 -19.36 23.03 -1.33
C GLY A 154 -19.00 23.93 -2.52
N ILE A 155 -18.01 23.56 -3.35
CA ILE A 155 -17.53 24.36 -4.47
C ILE A 155 -18.55 24.31 -5.61
N SER A 156 -18.99 25.47 -6.10
CA SER A 156 -19.88 25.57 -7.27
C SER A 156 -19.07 25.69 -8.56
N LEU A 157 -19.14 24.67 -9.41
CA LEU A 157 -18.49 24.68 -10.74
C LEU A 157 -19.15 25.66 -11.72
N TYR A 158 -20.38 26.09 -11.44
CA TYR A 158 -21.15 27.04 -12.28
C TYR A 158 -21.04 28.48 -11.78
N SER A 159 -20.17 28.73 -10.77
CA SER A 159 -19.89 30.08 -10.31
C SER A 159 -19.16 30.88 -11.41
N ASN A 160 -19.47 32.18 -11.52
CA ASN A 160 -18.75 33.10 -12.39
C ASN A 160 -17.37 33.51 -11.80
N ARG A 161 -17.02 33.03 -10.61
CA ARG A 161 -15.69 33.22 -9.99
C ARG A 161 -14.88 31.95 -10.16
N GLN A 162 -13.61 32.11 -10.52
CA GLN A 162 -12.70 30.97 -10.61
C GLN A 162 -12.54 30.30 -9.25
N GLN A 163 -12.85 29.01 -9.19
CA GLN A 163 -12.66 28.19 -8.01
C GLN A 163 -11.21 27.67 -7.93
N LYS A 164 -10.69 27.55 -6.73
CA LYS A 164 -9.34 27.02 -6.48
C LYS A 164 -9.46 25.60 -5.93
N ILE A 165 -8.61 24.73 -6.45
CA ILE A 165 -8.48 23.34 -6.02
C ILE A 165 -7.00 23.03 -5.75
N PRO A 166 -6.65 22.05 -4.91
CA PRO A 166 -5.28 21.64 -4.68
C PRO A 166 -4.60 21.21 -5.98
N ALA A 167 -3.34 21.62 -6.19
CA ALA A 167 -2.58 21.18 -7.35
C ALA A 167 -2.19 19.71 -7.20
N PRO A 168 -2.42 18.83 -8.22
CA PRO A 168 -2.14 17.41 -8.09
C PRO A 168 -0.66 17.12 -8.33
N GLN A 169 -0.12 16.12 -7.59
CA GLN A 169 1.21 15.56 -7.82
C GLN A 169 1.14 14.04 -7.77
N PHE A 170 1.74 13.39 -8.75
CA PHE A 170 1.66 11.94 -8.94
C PHE A 170 3.06 11.33 -8.81
N ILE A 171 3.21 10.40 -7.88
CA ILE A 171 4.47 9.70 -7.63
C ILE A 171 4.24 8.20 -7.51
N VAL A 172 5.02 7.44 -8.25
CA VAL A 172 5.09 5.99 -8.15
C VAL A 172 6.40 5.59 -7.50
N PHE A 173 6.32 4.86 -6.39
CA PHE A 173 7.45 4.21 -5.75
C PHE A 173 7.61 2.80 -6.33
N TYR A 174 8.56 2.68 -7.26
CA TYR A 174 8.78 1.43 -7.96
C TYR A 174 9.73 0.51 -7.19
N ASN A 175 9.24 -0.68 -6.88
CA ASN A 175 10.01 -1.73 -6.24
C ASN A 175 9.85 -3.06 -7.00
N GLY A 176 10.04 -3.02 -8.32
CA GLY A 176 9.96 -4.20 -9.21
C GLY A 176 11.32 -4.79 -9.54
N ASN A 177 11.31 -5.89 -10.33
CA ASN A 177 12.52 -6.58 -10.76
C ASN A 177 13.05 -6.07 -12.11
N ARG A 178 12.23 -5.36 -12.90
CA ARG A 178 12.68 -4.75 -14.15
C ARG A 178 13.69 -3.65 -13.82
N LYS A 179 14.84 -3.67 -14.46
CA LYS A 179 15.83 -2.61 -14.33
C LYS A 179 15.29 -1.33 -14.99
N ILE A 180 15.14 -0.30 -14.19
CA ILE A 180 14.83 1.08 -14.61
C ILE A 180 15.85 2.01 -13.99
N GLY A 181 15.96 3.24 -14.50
CA GLY A 181 16.79 4.29 -13.89
C GLY A 181 16.33 4.64 -12.46
N GLU A 182 17.06 5.51 -11.81
CA GLU A 182 16.70 6.02 -10.47
C GLU A 182 15.36 6.73 -10.48
N ARG A 183 15.14 7.57 -11.51
CA ARG A 183 13.90 8.32 -11.72
C ARG A 183 13.54 8.30 -13.19
N MET A 184 12.25 8.28 -13.48
CA MET A 184 11.72 8.44 -14.84
C MET A 184 10.37 9.13 -14.78
N GLU A 185 9.94 9.70 -15.90
CA GLU A 185 8.63 10.34 -16.04
C GLU A 185 7.79 9.54 -17.03
N HIS A 186 6.54 9.28 -16.68
CA HIS A 186 5.50 8.82 -17.59
C HIS A 186 4.56 9.96 -17.89
N ARG A 187 4.11 10.05 -19.13
CA ARG A 187 3.19 11.10 -19.60
C ARG A 187 1.90 10.49 -20.10
N LEU A 188 0.79 11.18 -19.86
CA LEU A 188 -0.50 10.78 -20.39
C LEU A 188 -0.50 10.84 -21.92
N SER A 189 0.21 11.82 -22.50
CA SER A 189 0.37 11.96 -23.94
C SER A 189 1.01 10.77 -24.63
N ASP A 190 1.81 9.94 -23.91
CA ASP A 190 2.39 8.70 -24.44
C ASP A 190 1.31 7.65 -24.78
N ALA A 191 0.08 7.80 -24.23
CA ALA A 191 -1.04 6.90 -24.46
C ALA A 191 -1.99 7.40 -25.56
N TYR A 192 -1.78 8.58 -26.14
CA TYR A 192 -2.64 9.09 -27.20
C TYR A 192 -2.31 8.41 -28.53
N GLU A 193 -3.37 8.03 -29.28
CA GLU A 193 -3.23 7.41 -30.60
C GLU A 193 -2.61 8.34 -31.64
N THR A 194 -2.76 9.65 -31.45
CA THR A 194 -2.21 10.69 -32.32
C THR A 194 -1.53 11.78 -31.49
N SER A 195 -0.38 12.26 -31.96
CA SER A 195 0.34 13.38 -31.33
C SER A 195 0.40 14.55 -32.33
N ASN A 196 -0.52 15.47 -32.22
CA ASN A 196 -0.56 16.69 -33.03
C ASN A 196 -0.20 17.91 -32.18
N GLY A 197 1.10 18.15 -31.96
CA GLY A 197 1.58 19.27 -31.17
C GLY A 197 1.46 19.06 -29.66
N GLU A 198 1.28 20.15 -28.92
CA GLU A 198 1.13 20.11 -27.46
C GLU A 198 -0.27 19.60 -27.09
N PRO A 199 -0.38 18.57 -26.23
CA PRO A 199 -1.66 18.00 -25.85
C PRO A 199 -2.45 18.98 -24.99
N ALA A 200 -3.76 19.12 -25.26
CA ALA A 200 -4.67 19.94 -24.46
C ALA A 200 -4.87 19.39 -23.03
N LEU A 201 -4.62 18.10 -22.82
CA LEU A 201 -4.63 17.44 -21.52
C LEU A 201 -3.32 16.68 -21.35
N GLU A 202 -2.55 17.03 -20.32
CA GLU A 202 -1.32 16.35 -19.95
C GLU A 202 -1.33 16.03 -18.46
N LEU A 203 -0.86 14.82 -18.11
CA LEU A 203 -0.61 14.38 -16.76
C LEU A 203 0.76 13.70 -16.73
N LYS A 204 1.59 14.10 -15.79
CA LYS A 204 2.95 13.58 -15.62
C LYS A 204 3.05 12.84 -14.31
N VAL A 205 3.62 11.65 -14.35
CA VAL A 205 3.84 10.80 -13.18
C VAL A 205 5.34 10.60 -13.00
N LEU A 206 5.84 10.98 -11.83
CA LEU A 206 7.23 10.72 -11.45
C LEU A 206 7.34 9.29 -10.90
N VAL A 207 8.14 8.45 -11.56
CA VAL A 207 8.47 7.11 -11.06
C VAL A 207 9.82 7.14 -10.38
N ILE A 208 9.87 6.74 -9.12
CA ILE A 208 11.08 6.70 -8.28
C ILE A 208 11.42 5.25 -7.98
N ASN A 209 12.60 4.81 -8.38
CA ASN A 209 13.08 3.47 -8.08
C ASN A 209 13.54 3.39 -6.62
N ILE A 210 12.78 2.68 -5.80
CA ILE A 210 13.07 2.50 -4.37
C ILE A 210 13.68 1.13 -4.05
N ASN A 211 14.25 0.44 -5.04
CA ASN A 211 15.06 -0.72 -4.75
C ASN A 211 16.35 -0.32 -4.02
N GLU A 212 16.87 -1.23 -3.21
CA GLU A 212 18.15 -1.04 -2.55
C GLU A 212 19.26 -0.71 -3.58
N GLY A 213 20.11 0.28 -3.27
CA GLY A 213 21.15 0.79 -4.14
C GLY A 213 20.73 1.90 -5.10
N TYR A 214 19.45 2.30 -5.13
CA TYR A 214 18.94 3.41 -5.93
C TYR A 214 18.54 4.61 -5.06
N ASN A 215 18.55 5.82 -5.64
CA ASN A 215 18.12 7.06 -4.98
C ASN A 215 18.72 7.25 -3.57
N GLN A 216 20.03 7.07 -3.45
CA GLN A 216 20.73 7.03 -2.17
C GLN A 216 20.44 8.26 -1.29
N LYS A 217 20.43 9.47 -1.86
CA LYS A 217 20.09 10.70 -1.12
C LYS A 217 18.70 10.66 -0.50
N LEU A 218 17.72 10.11 -1.23
CA LEU A 218 16.37 9.94 -0.71
C LEU A 218 16.34 8.92 0.43
N MET A 219 17.04 7.81 0.27
CA MET A 219 17.15 6.76 1.29
C MET A 219 17.84 7.27 2.58
N GLU A 220 18.86 8.09 2.44
CA GLU A 220 19.54 8.71 3.60
C GLU A 220 18.67 9.75 4.30
N SER A 221 17.79 10.44 3.56
CA SER A 221 16.88 11.45 4.10
C SER A 221 15.58 10.89 4.68
N CYS A 222 15.23 9.61 4.35
CA CYS A 222 14.03 8.94 4.85
C CYS A 222 14.38 7.53 5.32
N GLN A 223 14.72 7.39 6.60
CA GLN A 223 15.18 6.15 7.19
C GLN A 223 14.17 5.01 7.02
N ILE A 224 12.87 5.28 7.21
CA ILE A 224 11.82 4.26 7.08
C ILE A 224 11.72 3.72 5.65
N LEU A 225 11.93 4.54 4.62
CA LEU A 225 11.97 4.09 3.23
C LEU A 225 13.20 3.23 2.95
N LYS A 226 14.35 3.61 3.50
CA LYS A 226 15.59 2.81 3.41
C LYS A 226 15.41 1.44 4.03
N GLU A 227 14.86 1.38 5.23
CA GLU A 227 14.59 0.13 5.95
C GLU A 227 13.59 -0.76 5.20
N TYR A 228 12.55 -0.16 4.62
CA TYR A 228 11.62 -0.87 3.74
C TYR A 228 12.34 -1.50 2.53
N ALA A 229 13.22 -0.73 1.86
CA ALA A 229 14.00 -1.24 0.72
C ALA A 229 14.90 -2.41 1.12
N GLN A 230 15.57 -2.33 2.27
CA GLN A 230 16.42 -3.38 2.83
C GLN A 230 15.60 -4.65 3.14
N TYR A 231 14.47 -4.51 3.82
CA TYR A 231 13.56 -5.64 4.09
C TYR A 231 13.15 -6.36 2.80
N VAL A 232 12.70 -5.61 1.77
CA VAL A 232 12.29 -6.22 0.51
C VAL A 232 13.46 -6.90 -0.20
N SER A 233 14.67 -6.34 -0.13
CA SER A 233 15.89 -6.93 -0.68
C SER A 233 16.22 -8.27 -0.02
N LYS A 234 16.12 -8.36 1.32
CA LYS A 234 16.32 -9.61 2.09
C LYS A 234 15.29 -10.67 1.69
N VAL A 235 14.01 -10.33 1.64
CA VAL A 235 12.96 -11.28 1.19
C VAL A 235 13.26 -11.80 -0.22
N ARG A 236 13.68 -10.94 -1.15
CA ARG A 236 14.06 -11.36 -2.51
C ARG A 236 15.25 -12.30 -2.53
N THR A 237 16.24 -12.06 -1.66
CA THR A 237 17.42 -12.90 -1.55
C THR A 237 17.05 -14.29 -1.07
N TYR A 238 16.28 -14.38 -0.01
CA TYR A 238 15.81 -15.67 0.52
C TYR A 238 14.85 -16.40 -0.42
N LYS A 239 14.01 -15.68 -1.16
CA LYS A 239 13.08 -16.26 -2.14
C LYS A 239 13.76 -16.98 -3.32
N LYS A 240 15.07 -16.82 -3.51
CA LYS A 240 15.82 -17.58 -4.54
C LYS A 240 15.91 -19.07 -4.19
N THR A 241 15.86 -19.43 -2.91
CA THR A 241 16.09 -20.78 -2.41
C THR A 241 14.96 -21.30 -1.52
N LEU A 242 14.09 -20.42 -1.02
CA LEU A 242 13.02 -20.73 -0.08
C LEU A 242 11.65 -20.40 -0.68
N SER A 243 10.60 -20.97 -0.10
CA SER A 243 9.23 -20.57 -0.36
C SER A 243 9.01 -19.10 0.06
N LEU A 244 7.91 -18.48 -0.39
CA LEU A 244 7.63 -17.09 -0.02
C LEU A 244 7.46 -16.92 1.50
N ASN A 245 6.77 -17.86 2.17
CA ASN A 245 6.54 -17.82 3.61
C ASN A 245 7.87 -17.88 4.37
N GLU A 246 8.68 -18.88 4.11
CA GLU A 246 10.00 -19.04 4.74
C GLU A 246 10.92 -17.85 4.46
N ALA A 247 10.87 -17.30 3.24
CA ALA A 247 11.68 -16.13 2.86
C ALA A 247 11.26 -14.87 3.64
N VAL A 248 9.95 -14.68 3.87
CA VAL A 248 9.42 -13.57 4.66
C VAL A 248 9.78 -13.75 6.12
N GLU A 249 9.56 -14.91 6.72
CA GLU A 249 9.89 -15.22 8.11
C GLU A 249 11.38 -14.96 8.39
N LYS A 250 12.26 -15.52 7.58
CA LYS A 250 13.69 -15.36 7.73
C LYS A 250 14.15 -13.90 7.56
N ALA A 251 13.54 -13.17 6.62
CA ALA A 251 13.81 -11.74 6.43
C ALA A 251 13.36 -10.91 7.63
N VAL A 252 12.20 -11.21 8.22
CA VAL A 252 11.67 -10.55 9.42
C VAL A 252 12.60 -10.79 10.61
N GLU A 253 12.98 -12.04 10.89
CA GLU A 253 13.91 -12.38 11.98
C GLU A 253 15.25 -11.63 11.86
N GLU A 254 15.79 -11.58 10.64
CA GLU A 254 17.04 -10.89 10.38
C GLU A 254 16.89 -9.37 10.54
N CYS A 255 15.79 -8.78 10.01
CA CYS A 255 15.50 -7.36 10.14
C CYS A 255 15.35 -6.95 11.62
N ILE A 256 14.62 -7.73 12.43
CA ILE A 256 14.47 -7.46 13.88
C ILE A 256 15.85 -7.49 14.57
N ARG A 257 16.69 -8.48 14.25
CA ARG A 257 18.04 -8.60 14.82
C ARG A 257 18.95 -7.41 14.46
N GLU A 258 18.81 -6.89 13.24
CA GLU A 258 19.57 -5.75 12.73
C GLU A 258 18.96 -4.38 13.07
N GLY A 259 17.79 -4.36 13.69
CA GLY A 259 17.08 -3.12 14.04
C GLY A 259 16.36 -2.46 12.87
N ILE A 260 16.16 -3.18 11.73
CA ILE A 260 15.46 -2.71 10.53
C ILE A 260 13.96 -2.90 10.76
N LEU A 261 13.18 -1.82 10.60
CA LEU A 261 11.72 -1.81 10.83
C LEU A 261 11.30 -2.44 12.17
N ARG A 262 12.16 -2.39 13.18
CA ARG A 262 11.98 -3.13 14.44
C ARG A 262 10.70 -2.81 15.20
N GLU A 263 10.27 -1.55 15.15
CA GLU A 263 9.02 -1.11 15.80
C GLU A 263 7.77 -1.52 15.01
N PHE A 264 7.96 -1.87 13.76
CA PHE A 264 6.88 -2.22 12.83
C PHE A 264 6.72 -3.74 12.70
N LEU A 265 7.81 -4.50 12.60
CA LEU A 265 7.86 -5.96 12.48
C LEU A 265 7.73 -6.63 13.84
#